data_e281b423a6135799a5275144e79202e4
#
_entry.id   e281b423a6135799a5275144e79202e4
#
_cell.length_a   1.000
_cell.length_b   1.000
_cell.length_c   1.000
_cell.angle_alpha   90.00
_cell.angle_beta   90.00
_cell.angle_gamma   90.00
#
_symmetry.space_group_name_H-M   'P 1'
#
loop_
_entity.id
_entity.type
_entity.pdbx_description
1 polymer ?
#
loop_
_entity_poly.entity_id
_entity_poly.type
_entity_poly.pdbx_seq_one_letter_code
_entity_poly.pdbx_strand_id
1 'polypeptide(L)'
;MSATLSRQQGQSSWNNFCDWVTSTNNRLYVGWFGVLMIPTLLAATICFIVAFIAAPPVDIDGIREPVAGSLMYGNNIISGAVVPSSNAIGLHFYPIWEAASLDEWLYNGGPFQLVVFHFLIGIYAYMGREWELSYRLGMRPWICVAYSAPVAAASAVFLVCLLYTSPSPRDVEESRMPSSA
;
A
#
# COMPACT_ATOMS: atom_id res chain seq x y z
N MET A 1 1.58 46.48 2.92
CA MET A 1 1.15 45.85 1.66
C MET A 1 2.34 45.62 0.72
N SER A 2 3.06 46.67 0.35
CA SER A 2 4.17 46.50 -0.59
C SER A 2 5.32 45.65 -0.01
N ALA A 3 5.62 45.78 1.29
CA ALA A 3 6.66 44.98 1.92
C ALA A 3 6.27 43.47 1.93
N THR A 4 5.02 43.19 2.14
CA THR A 4 4.52 41.78 2.09
C THR A 4 4.63 41.23 0.67
N LEU A 5 4.26 42.01 -0.33
CA LEU A 5 4.34 41.58 -1.72
C LEU A 5 5.80 41.37 -2.14
N SER A 6 6.72 42.29 -1.75
CA SER A 6 8.15 42.11 -2.01
C SER A 6 8.68 40.83 -1.36
N ARG A 7 8.28 40.57 -0.13
CA ARG A 7 8.71 39.37 0.58
C ARG A 7 8.17 38.10 -0.11
N GLN A 8 6.91 38.11 -0.57
CA GLN A 8 6.33 36.98 -1.29
C GLN A 8 7.06 36.76 -2.62
N GLN A 9 7.36 37.83 -3.34
CA GLN A 9 8.12 37.73 -4.60
C GLN A 9 9.54 37.21 -4.39
N GLY A 10 10.13 37.51 -3.21
CA GLY A 10 11.45 37.04 -2.86
C GLY A 10 11.50 35.64 -2.26
N GLN A 11 10.34 35.03 -2.00
CA GLN A 11 10.29 33.69 -1.43
C GLN A 11 10.74 32.65 -2.46
N SER A 12 11.42 31.62 -1.99
CA SER A 12 11.84 30.50 -2.81
C SER A 12 10.64 29.69 -3.28
N SER A 13 10.83 28.91 -4.32
CA SER A 13 9.82 27.95 -4.78
C SER A 13 9.41 26.99 -3.68
N TRP A 14 10.36 26.65 -2.80
CA TRP A 14 10.08 25.80 -1.65
C TRP A 14 9.06 26.43 -0.70
N ASN A 15 9.22 27.72 -0.38
CA ASN A 15 8.25 28.41 0.49
C ASN A 15 6.87 28.45 -0.14
N ASN A 16 6.78 28.70 -1.44
CA ASN A 16 5.53 28.70 -2.17
C ASN A 16 4.85 27.32 -2.14
N PHE A 17 5.64 26.26 -2.28
CA PHE A 17 5.14 24.90 -2.19
C PHE A 17 4.61 24.60 -0.78
N CYS A 18 5.34 24.97 0.27
CA CYS A 18 4.90 24.76 1.64
C CYS A 18 3.59 25.50 1.92
N ASP A 19 3.46 26.73 1.45
CA ASP A 19 2.25 27.53 1.63
C ASP A 19 1.07 26.88 0.90
N TRP A 20 1.28 26.37 -0.29
CA TRP A 20 0.24 25.66 -1.04
C TRP A 20 -0.19 24.38 -0.34
N VAL A 21 0.78 23.61 0.15
CA VAL A 21 0.49 22.33 0.83
C VAL A 21 -0.39 22.54 2.06
N THR A 22 -0.13 23.60 2.82
CA THR A 22 -0.86 23.85 4.07
C THR A 22 -2.07 24.76 3.90
N SER A 23 -2.37 25.19 2.66
CA SER A 23 -3.47 26.11 2.39
C SER A 23 -4.83 25.43 2.55
N THR A 24 -5.72 26.03 3.33
CA THR A 24 -7.10 25.58 3.48
C THR A 24 -8.04 26.17 2.43
N ASN A 25 -7.51 27.01 1.53
CA ASN A 25 -8.30 27.62 0.45
C ASN A 25 -8.40 26.73 -0.78
N ASN A 26 -7.63 25.66 -0.87
CA ASN A 26 -7.76 24.68 -1.94
C ASN A 26 -9.08 23.92 -1.79
N ARG A 27 -9.66 23.53 -2.91
CA ARG A 27 -10.90 22.74 -2.88
C ARG A 27 -10.71 21.45 -2.10
N LEU A 28 -9.57 20.80 -2.31
CA LEU A 28 -9.17 19.62 -1.54
C LEU A 28 -7.90 19.96 -0.76
N TYR A 29 -7.98 19.80 0.54
CA TYR A 29 -6.81 20.05 1.39
C TYR A 29 -5.74 19.00 1.13
N VAL A 30 -4.51 19.43 0.89
CA VAL A 30 -3.38 18.53 0.67
C VAL A 30 -2.74 18.16 2.01
N GLY A 31 -2.09 19.12 2.66
CA GLY A 31 -1.37 18.90 3.91
C GLY A 31 -0.09 18.11 3.74
N TRP A 32 0.73 18.08 4.77
CA TRP A 32 1.97 17.29 4.73
C TRP A 32 1.68 15.78 4.69
N PHE A 33 0.63 15.34 5.38
CA PHE A 33 0.19 13.95 5.25
C PHE A 33 -0.36 13.65 3.87
N GLY A 34 -0.98 14.64 3.21
CA GLY A 34 -1.43 14.48 1.83
C GLY A 34 -0.29 14.32 0.83
N VAL A 35 0.85 14.94 1.09
CA VAL A 35 2.04 14.77 0.27
C VAL A 35 2.52 13.31 0.29
N LEU A 36 2.33 12.63 1.40
CA LEU A 36 2.63 11.20 1.51
C LEU A 36 1.48 10.33 1.01
N MET A 37 0.23 10.70 1.36
CA MET A 37 -0.98 9.95 1.03
C MET A 37 -1.23 9.85 -0.47
N ILE A 38 -1.14 10.97 -1.18
CA ILE A 38 -1.55 11.02 -2.59
C ILE A 38 -0.71 10.08 -3.45
N PRO A 39 0.64 10.13 -3.43
CA PRO A 39 1.41 9.20 -4.26
C PRO A 39 1.28 7.74 -3.81
N THR A 40 1.16 7.47 -2.51
CA THR A 40 1.03 6.08 -2.04
C THR A 40 -0.29 5.45 -2.43
N LEU A 41 -1.41 6.17 -2.28
CA LEU A 41 -2.70 5.67 -2.70
C LEU A 41 -2.79 5.56 -4.23
N LEU A 42 -2.19 6.50 -4.95
CA LEU A 42 -2.16 6.43 -6.40
C LEU A 42 -1.37 5.21 -6.88
N ALA A 43 -0.21 4.94 -6.29
CA ALA A 43 0.59 3.77 -6.62
C ALA A 43 -0.16 2.48 -6.33
N ALA A 44 -0.80 2.39 -5.18
CA ALA A 44 -1.60 1.22 -4.80
C ALA A 44 -2.75 1.00 -5.78
N THR A 45 -3.47 2.06 -6.14
CA THR A 45 -4.62 1.98 -7.03
C THR A 45 -4.21 1.55 -8.43
N ILE A 46 -3.18 2.17 -8.98
CA ILE A 46 -2.70 1.84 -10.34
C ILE A 46 -2.19 0.40 -10.37
N CYS A 47 -1.40 0.00 -9.40
CA CYS A 47 -0.87 -1.35 -9.33
C CYS A 47 -2.00 -2.38 -9.19
N PHE A 48 -3.01 -2.10 -8.36
CA PHE A 48 -4.15 -2.99 -8.21
C PHE A 48 -4.91 -3.15 -9.52
N ILE A 49 -5.22 -2.05 -10.21
CA ILE A 49 -5.98 -2.10 -11.46
C ILE A 49 -5.21 -2.88 -12.52
N VAL A 50 -3.93 -2.59 -12.70
CA VAL A 50 -3.12 -3.27 -13.71
C VAL A 50 -2.95 -4.74 -13.36
N ALA A 51 -2.71 -5.06 -12.11
CA ALA A 51 -2.54 -6.45 -11.68
C ALA A 51 -3.85 -7.23 -11.79
N PHE A 52 -4.97 -6.63 -11.43
CA PHE A 52 -6.26 -7.29 -11.54
C PHE A 52 -6.61 -7.60 -12.99
N ILE A 53 -6.22 -6.74 -13.92
CA ILE A 53 -6.54 -6.92 -15.34
C ILE A 53 -5.52 -7.84 -16.03
N ALA A 54 -4.23 -7.66 -15.79
CA ALA A 54 -3.19 -8.18 -16.68
C ALA A 54 -2.05 -8.92 -16.01
N ALA A 55 -2.06 -9.13 -14.70
CA ALA A 55 -0.94 -9.80 -14.05
C ALA A 55 -0.82 -11.26 -14.48
N PRO A 56 0.38 -11.76 -14.78
CA PRO A 56 0.59 -13.16 -15.08
C PRO A 56 0.34 -14.04 -13.85
N PRO A 57 0.18 -15.37 -14.05
CA PRO A 57 -0.02 -16.27 -12.92
C PRO A 57 1.10 -16.18 -11.89
N VAL A 58 0.73 -16.32 -10.62
CA VAL A 58 1.61 -16.14 -9.46
C VAL A 58 1.74 -17.45 -8.70
N ASP A 59 2.96 -17.78 -8.32
CA ASP A 59 3.28 -18.98 -7.54
C ASP A 59 3.03 -18.72 -6.05
N ILE A 60 1.75 -18.71 -5.66
CA ILE A 60 1.36 -18.36 -4.29
C ILE A 60 1.86 -19.35 -3.25
N ASP A 61 1.80 -20.65 -3.55
CA ASP A 61 2.14 -21.68 -2.56
C ASP A 61 3.64 -22.01 -2.52
N GLY A 62 4.42 -21.45 -3.42
CA GLY A 62 5.85 -21.68 -3.49
C GLY A 62 6.23 -23.06 -4.03
N ILE A 63 5.29 -23.80 -4.61
CA ILE A 63 5.49 -25.14 -5.15
C ILE A 63 5.61 -25.15 -6.67
N ARG A 64 5.77 -23.98 -7.28
CA ARG A 64 5.85 -23.79 -8.73
C ARG A 64 4.57 -24.22 -9.46
N GLU A 65 3.43 -23.99 -8.82
CA GLU A 65 2.12 -24.19 -9.41
C GLU A 65 1.41 -22.82 -9.45
N PRO A 66 1.64 -22.02 -10.52
CA PRO A 66 1.11 -20.66 -10.58
C PRO A 66 -0.40 -20.61 -10.61
N VAL A 67 -0.97 -19.61 -9.92
CA VAL A 67 -2.40 -19.36 -9.87
C VAL A 67 -2.71 -18.09 -10.66
N ALA A 68 -3.63 -18.20 -11.62
CA ALA A 68 -4.09 -17.06 -12.41
C ALA A 68 -5.17 -16.32 -11.64
N GLY A 69 -4.97 -15.01 -11.46
CA GLY A 69 -5.92 -14.16 -10.78
C GLY A 69 -6.43 -12.99 -11.61
N SER A 70 -5.83 -12.71 -12.78
CA SER A 70 -6.20 -11.57 -13.58
C SER A 70 -7.26 -11.90 -14.64
N LEU A 71 -7.92 -10.86 -15.15
CA LEU A 71 -8.97 -11.02 -16.15
C LEU A 71 -8.42 -11.58 -17.47
N MET A 72 -7.22 -11.20 -17.87
CA MET A 72 -6.62 -11.66 -19.12
C MET A 72 -6.22 -13.13 -19.10
N TYR A 73 -6.19 -13.74 -17.92
CA TYR A 73 -5.83 -15.13 -17.75
C TYR A 73 -7.04 -16.02 -17.41
N GLY A 74 -8.23 -15.60 -17.81
CA GLY A 74 -9.42 -16.44 -17.75
C GLY A 74 -10.33 -16.19 -16.57
N ASN A 75 -10.08 -15.15 -15.78
CA ASN A 75 -10.94 -14.82 -14.65
C ASN A 75 -11.98 -13.78 -15.05
N ASN A 76 -13.05 -13.73 -14.28
CA ASN A 76 -14.04 -12.64 -14.33
C ASN A 76 -13.94 -11.78 -13.08
N ILE A 77 -14.82 -10.79 -12.96
CA ILE A 77 -14.77 -9.88 -11.81
C ILE A 77 -14.96 -10.62 -10.49
N ILE A 78 -15.76 -11.69 -10.48
CA ILE A 78 -16.04 -12.43 -9.26
C ILE A 78 -14.85 -13.31 -8.86
N SER A 79 -14.22 -13.98 -9.83
CA SER A 79 -13.10 -14.88 -9.56
C SER A 79 -11.75 -14.19 -9.57
N GLY A 80 -11.66 -12.97 -10.11
CA GLY A 80 -10.42 -12.22 -10.19
C GLY A 80 -9.87 -11.83 -8.83
N ALA A 81 -8.56 -11.77 -8.72
CA ALA A 81 -7.88 -11.37 -7.50
C ALA A 81 -6.43 -10.98 -7.80
N VAL A 82 -5.88 -10.12 -6.97
CA VAL A 82 -4.42 -9.96 -6.91
C VAL A 82 -3.90 -11.08 -6.02
N VAL A 83 -3.23 -12.03 -6.63
CA VAL A 83 -2.79 -13.24 -5.92
C VAL A 83 -1.71 -12.88 -4.90
N PRO A 84 -1.80 -13.37 -3.67
CA PRO A 84 -0.81 -13.07 -2.63
C PRO A 84 0.60 -13.49 -3.02
N SER A 85 1.59 -12.89 -2.36
CA SER A 85 2.99 -13.19 -2.58
C SER A 85 3.30 -14.64 -2.28
N SER A 86 4.30 -15.17 -2.97
CA SER A 86 4.72 -16.56 -2.86
C SER A 86 5.09 -16.92 -1.41
N ASN A 87 4.72 -18.12 -1.00
CA ASN A 87 5.13 -18.67 0.29
C ASN A 87 6.67 -18.85 0.37
N ALA A 88 7.33 -18.99 -0.76
CA ALA A 88 8.80 -19.05 -0.81
C ALA A 88 9.44 -17.75 -0.34
N ILE A 89 8.78 -16.60 -0.54
CA ILE A 89 9.23 -15.31 -0.02
C ILE A 89 8.98 -15.24 1.48
N GLY A 90 7.87 -15.83 1.94
CA GLY A 90 7.46 -15.78 3.32
C GLY A 90 7.16 -14.36 3.78
N LEU A 91 7.76 -13.96 4.89
CA LEU A 91 7.60 -12.63 5.47
C LEU A 91 8.65 -11.63 4.99
N HIS A 92 9.48 -12.01 4.03
CA HIS A 92 10.52 -11.14 3.52
C HIS A 92 9.94 -9.99 2.71
N PHE A 93 10.53 -8.82 2.88
CA PHE A 93 10.20 -7.65 2.08
C PHE A 93 10.70 -7.89 0.64
N TYR A 94 9.79 -7.77 -0.33
CA TYR A 94 10.09 -8.11 -1.72
C TYR A 94 9.71 -6.97 -2.68
N PRO A 95 10.47 -5.87 -2.66
CA PRO A 95 10.27 -4.79 -3.62
C PRO A 95 10.82 -5.16 -4.99
N ILE A 96 10.49 -4.36 -6.00
CA ILE A 96 10.95 -4.59 -7.38
C ILE A 96 12.48 -4.71 -7.46
N TRP A 97 13.20 -3.88 -6.67
CA TRP A 97 14.66 -3.85 -6.75
C TRP A 97 15.35 -5.04 -6.08
N GLU A 98 14.62 -5.84 -5.30
CA GLU A 98 15.16 -7.06 -4.72
C GLU A 98 14.98 -8.27 -5.64
N ALA A 99 14.19 -8.14 -6.70
CA ALA A 99 14.03 -9.19 -7.68
C ALA A 99 15.10 -9.07 -8.76
N ALA A 100 15.49 -10.20 -9.33
CA ALA A 100 16.45 -10.22 -10.44
C ALA A 100 15.88 -9.59 -11.71
N SER A 101 14.56 -9.69 -11.88
CA SER A 101 13.87 -9.13 -13.05
C SER A 101 12.43 -8.80 -12.67
N LEU A 102 11.78 -8.00 -13.52
CA LEU A 102 10.36 -7.68 -13.35
C LEU A 102 9.50 -8.94 -13.50
N ASP A 103 9.87 -9.85 -14.39
CA ASP A 103 9.15 -11.09 -14.58
C ASP A 103 9.22 -11.98 -13.33
N GLU A 104 10.37 -12.06 -12.69
CA GLU A 104 10.51 -12.77 -11.43
C GLU A 104 9.66 -12.15 -10.35
N TRP A 105 9.66 -10.82 -10.25
CA TRP A 105 8.85 -10.10 -9.28
C TRP A 105 7.36 -10.38 -9.48
N LEU A 106 6.90 -10.40 -10.72
CA LEU A 106 5.50 -10.72 -11.04
C LEU A 106 5.16 -12.17 -10.71
N TYR A 107 6.07 -13.09 -11.01
CA TYR A 107 5.86 -14.52 -10.75
C TYR A 107 5.74 -14.82 -9.26
N ASN A 108 6.48 -14.10 -8.43
CA ASN A 108 6.48 -14.31 -6.98
C ASN A 108 5.43 -13.49 -6.25
N GLY A 109 4.56 -12.79 -6.94
CA GLY A 109 3.48 -12.07 -6.29
C GLY A 109 3.88 -10.73 -5.69
N GLY A 110 4.91 -10.08 -6.23
CA GLY A 110 5.35 -8.75 -5.79
C GLY A 110 4.27 -7.69 -5.79
N PRO A 111 3.36 -7.64 -6.77
CA PRO A 111 2.27 -6.65 -6.78
C PRO A 111 1.40 -6.67 -5.53
N PHE A 112 1.19 -7.82 -4.92
CA PHE A 112 0.41 -7.91 -3.69
C PHE A 112 1.04 -7.09 -2.57
N GLN A 113 2.33 -7.23 -2.36
CA GLN A 113 3.04 -6.44 -1.35
C GLN A 113 3.03 -4.96 -1.66
N LEU A 114 3.24 -4.59 -2.93
CA LEU A 114 3.21 -3.20 -3.33
C LEU A 114 1.86 -2.57 -3.00
N VAL A 115 0.78 -3.22 -3.41
CA VAL A 115 -0.58 -2.71 -3.17
C VAL A 115 -0.86 -2.58 -1.67
N VAL A 116 -0.59 -3.62 -0.90
CA VAL A 116 -0.93 -3.66 0.51
C VAL A 116 -0.12 -2.62 1.29
N PHE A 117 1.19 -2.56 1.07
CA PHE A 117 2.04 -1.63 1.82
C PHE A 117 1.74 -0.18 1.46
N HIS A 118 1.58 0.13 0.18
CA HIS A 118 1.24 1.50 -0.22
C HIS A 118 -0.16 1.89 0.27
N PHE A 119 -1.10 0.96 0.21
CA PHE A 119 -2.46 1.22 0.72
C PHE A 119 -2.44 1.50 2.22
N LEU A 120 -1.74 0.70 3.01
CA LEU A 120 -1.66 0.90 4.46
C LEU A 120 -0.99 2.23 4.80
N ILE A 121 0.11 2.56 4.13
CA ILE A 121 0.76 3.86 4.31
C ILE A 121 -0.22 4.98 3.96
N GLY A 122 -0.96 4.81 2.87
CA GLY A 122 -1.92 5.81 2.41
C GLY A 122 -3.05 6.05 3.41
N ILE A 123 -3.62 5.00 4.00
CA ILE A 123 -4.72 5.18 4.96
C ILE A 123 -4.23 5.73 6.30
N TYR A 124 -3.00 5.37 6.73
CA TYR A 124 -2.41 6.00 7.90
C TYR A 124 -2.12 7.49 7.64
N ALA A 125 -1.66 7.83 6.45
CA ALA A 125 -1.47 9.21 6.06
C ALA A 125 -2.81 9.95 5.95
N TYR A 126 -3.87 9.29 5.50
CA TYR A 126 -5.22 9.85 5.49
C TYR A 126 -5.69 10.20 6.90
N MET A 127 -5.46 9.31 7.84
CA MET A 127 -5.77 9.56 9.25
C MET A 127 -4.97 10.75 9.80
N GLY A 128 -3.69 10.82 9.47
CA GLY A 128 -2.86 11.95 9.86
C GLY A 128 -3.31 13.25 9.20
N ARG A 129 -3.79 13.17 7.96
CA ARG A 129 -4.33 14.33 7.25
C ARG A 129 -5.62 14.84 7.89
N GLU A 130 -6.46 13.96 8.42
CA GLU A 130 -7.64 14.38 9.16
C GLU A 130 -7.25 15.17 10.43
N TRP A 131 -6.26 14.69 11.16
CA TRP A 131 -5.72 15.43 12.29
C TRP A 131 -5.14 16.77 11.84
N GLU A 132 -4.35 16.78 10.79
CA GLU A 132 -3.67 17.99 10.32
C GLU A 132 -4.69 19.06 9.93
N LEU A 133 -5.73 18.69 9.19
CA LEU A 133 -6.76 19.63 8.79
C LEU A 133 -7.52 20.19 10.01
N SER A 134 -7.79 19.35 11.00
CA SER A 134 -8.43 19.81 12.22
C SER A 134 -7.59 20.88 12.92
N TYR A 135 -6.26 20.69 12.93
CA TYR A 135 -5.33 21.69 13.49
C TYR A 135 -5.39 23.00 12.70
N ARG A 136 -5.41 22.94 11.37
CA ARG A 136 -5.46 24.14 10.52
C ARG A 136 -6.75 24.94 10.72
N LEU A 137 -7.86 24.24 10.93
CA LEU A 137 -9.17 24.88 11.10
C LEU A 137 -9.49 25.23 12.54
N GLY A 138 -8.60 24.95 13.49
CA GLY A 138 -8.85 25.21 14.89
C GLY A 138 -9.90 24.32 15.52
N MET A 139 -10.15 23.15 14.94
CA MET A 139 -11.12 22.18 15.45
C MET A 139 -10.51 21.29 16.53
N ARG A 140 -11.37 20.62 17.28
CA ARG A 140 -10.93 19.53 18.17
C ARG A 140 -10.42 18.37 17.31
N PRO A 141 -9.34 17.66 17.74
CA PRO A 141 -8.55 16.83 16.83
C PRO A 141 -9.03 15.38 16.71
N TRP A 142 -10.24 15.04 17.13
CA TRP A 142 -10.61 13.65 17.34
C TRP A 142 -11.39 12.98 16.22
N ILE A 143 -11.57 13.63 15.07
CA ILE A 143 -12.13 12.97 13.88
C ILE A 143 -11.23 11.82 13.45
N CYS A 144 -9.92 12.02 13.51
CA CYS A 144 -8.95 10.98 13.18
C CYS A 144 -9.02 9.79 14.14
N VAL A 145 -9.44 10.00 15.38
CA VAL A 145 -9.63 8.90 16.33
C VAL A 145 -10.78 8.02 15.91
N ALA A 146 -11.87 8.60 15.42
CA ALA A 146 -12.98 7.81 14.87
C ALA A 146 -12.53 7.00 13.65
N TYR A 147 -11.73 7.59 12.78
CA TYR A 147 -11.18 6.89 11.62
C TYR A 147 -10.18 5.81 12.00
N SER A 148 -9.58 5.90 13.18
CA SER A 148 -8.63 4.90 13.64
C SER A 148 -9.25 3.51 13.77
N ALA A 149 -10.56 3.40 13.96
CA ALA A 149 -11.23 2.10 14.06
C ALA A 149 -11.13 1.28 12.77
N PRO A 150 -11.55 1.79 11.58
CA PRO A 150 -11.37 1.03 10.35
C PRO A 150 -9.90 0.83 9.98
N VAL A 151 -9.01 1.78 10.30
CA VAL A 151 -7.58 1.64 10.04
C VAL A 151 -7.01 0.51 10.90
N ALA A 152 -7.37 0.45 12.17
CA ALA A 152 -6.95 -0.64 13.05
C ALA A 152 -7.48 -1.99 12.57
N ALA A 153 -8.72 -2.05 12.10
CA ALA A 153 -9.31 -3.26 11.57
C ALA A 153 -8.57 -3.73 10.31
N ALA A 154 -8.25 -2.82 9.39
CA ALA A 154 -7.49 -3.15 8.18
C ALA A 154 -6.10 -3.66 8.52
N SER A 155 -5.43 -3.03 9.49
CA SER A 155 -4.11 -3.44 9.94
C SER A 155 -4.14 -4.82 10.60
N ALA A 156 -5.17 -5.08 11.41
CA ALA A 156 -5.35 -6.38 12.06
C ALA A 156 -5.59 -7.50 11.04
N VAL A 157 -6.42 -7.25 10.03
CA VAL A 157 -6.67 -8.22 8.96
C VAL A 157 -5.37 -8.54 8.22
N PHE A 158 -4.57 -7.51 7.91
CA PHE A 158 -3.29 -7.72 7.25
C PHE A 158 -2.34 -8.57 8.09
N LEU A 159 -2.23 -8.28 9.40
CA LEU A 159 -1.39 -9.05 10.29
C LEU A 159 -1.85 -10.50 10.40
N VAL A 160 -3.17 -10.74 10.49
CA VAL A 160 -3.72 -12.09 10.50
C VAL A 160 -3.39 -12.82 9.21
N CYS A 161 -3.52 -12.16 8.06
CA CYS A 161 -3.15 -12.74 6.77
C CYS A 161 -1.68 -13.12 6.72
N LEU A 162 -0.79 -12.28 7.25
CA LEU A 162 0.64 -12.61 7.32
C LEU A 162 0.90 -13.83 8.18
N LEU A 163 0.25 -13.93 9.35
CA LEU A 163 0.44 -15.05 10.25
C LEU A 163 -0.04 -16.36 9.63
N TYR A 164 -1.14 -16.32 8.89
CA TYR A 164 -1.68 -17.51 8.24
C TYR A 164 -0.96 -17.89 6.95
N THR A 165 -0.20 -16.99 6.34
CA THR A 165 0.62 -17.33 5.18
C THR A 165 1.99 -17.85 5.56
N SER A 166 2.41 -17.68 6.82
CA SER A 166 3.63 -18.32 7.33
C SER A 166 3.42 -19.83 7.38
N PRO A 167 4.48 -20.64 7.18
CA PRO A 167 4.36 -22.08 7.34
C PRO A 167 3.85 -22.43 8.73
N SER A 168 2.79 -23.26 8.79
CA SER A 168 2.26 -23.72 10.07
C SER A 168 3.25 -24.71 10.69
N PRO A 169 3.18 -24.94 12.01
CA PRO A 169 3.99 -26.01 12.63
C PRO A 169 3.78 -27.35 11.98
N ARG A 170 2.57 -27.63 11.51
CA ARG A 170 2.24 -28.87 10.83
C ARG A 170 2.97 -29.00 9.49
N ASP A 171 3.02 -27.95 8.71
CA ASP A 171 3.75 -27.94 7.44
C ASP A 171 5.25 -28.15 7.66
N VAL A 172 5.80 -27.53 8.69
CA VAL A 172 7.19 -27.70 9.07
C VAL A 172 7.46 -29.15 9.50
N GLU A 173 6.56 -29.76 10.25
CA GLU A 173 6.68 -31.17 10.65
C GLU A 173 6.68 -32.10 9.44
N GLU A 174 5.75 -31.86 8.49
CA GLU A 174 5.68 -32.65 7.27
C GLU A 174 6.96 -32.57 6.45
N SER A 175 7.53 -31.39 6.33
CA SER A 175 8.77 -31.18 5.59
C SER A 175 9.99 -31.82 6.28
N ARG A 176 9.92 -32.04 7.60
CA ARG A 176 10.99 -32.69 8.38
C ARG A 176 10.91 -34.20 8.41
N MET A 177 9.78 -34.76 7.99
CA MET A 177 9.64 -36.21 7.94
C MET A 177 10.60 -36.80 6.91
N PRO A 178 11.35 -37.87 7.29
CA PRO A 178 12.19 -38.53 6.30
C PRO A 178 11.36 -39.13 5.18
N SER A 179 11.79 -38.91 3.95
CA SER A 179 11.09 -39.46 2.78
C SER A 179 11.12 -40.98 2.72
N SER A 180 12.02 -41.58 3.45
CA SER A 180 12.21 -43.03 3.54
C SER A 180 11.39 -43.69 4.64
N ALA A 181 10.67 -42.90 5.41
CA ALA A 181 9.88 -43.42 6.53
C ALA A 181 8.62 -44.15 6.07
#